data_ffc3488c3bca61a0bb422b205926f37a
#
_entry.id   ffc3488c3bca61a0bb422b205926f37a
#
_cell.length_a   1.000
_cell.length_b   1.000
_cell.length_c   1.000
_cell.angle_alpha   90.00
_cell.angle_beta   90.00
_cell.angle_gamma   90.00
#
_symmetry.space_group_name_H-M   'P 1'
#
loop_
_entity.id
_entity.type
_entity.pdbx_description
1 polymer ?
#
loop_
_entity_poly.entity_id
_entity_poly.type
_entity_poly.pdbx_seq_one_letter_code
_entity_poly.pdbx_strand_id
1 'polypeptide(L)'
;NKVIEEGYVLAVNKENPVRKLSAVQIKDVFDEEITNWSEVGGFDTGIKVFRLEDITSYFSEEELGAEYDKAEACISKIVADNPGIIAFVPAKFIEKDFPGHLLEDGHISFSEVFAGKEWFPTATPAPQFGFVPLVMGTLWVSFFAILLALPFGLSVAVYMSEVASSRTRGFLKPVIELLSGIPSVVYGFFGLIVIVPL
;
A
#
# COMPACT_ATOMS: atom_id res chain seq x y z
N ASN A 1 -10.24 2.95 -13.64
CA ASN A 1 -9.84 3.30 -12.28
C ASN A 1 -8.52 4.03 -12.35
N LYS A 2 -8.48 5.26 -11.87
CA LYS A 2 -7.26 6.05 -11.77
C LYS A 2 -6.36 5.43 -10.72
N VAL A 3 -5.08 5.29 -11.04
CA VAL A 3 -4.05 4.76 -10.14
C VAL A 3 -3.48 5.86 -9.24
N ILE A 4 -3.51 7.10 -9.71
CA ILE A 4 -2.97 8.27 -9.01
C ILE A 4 -4.10 8.92 -8.19
N GLU A 5 -3.75 9.50 -7.05
CA GLU A 5 -4.66 10.24 -6.19
C GLU A 5 -5.45 11.29 -6.97
N GLU A 6 -6.76 11.43 -6.68
CA GLU A 6 -7.63 12.35 -7.40
C GLU A 6 -7.15 13.79 -7.21
N GLY A 7 -6.98 14.51 -8.32
CA GLY A 7 -6.47 15.86 -8.32
C GLY A 7 -4.95 15.99 -8.44
N TYR A 8 -4.21 14.89 -8.47
CA TYR A 8 -2.77 14.86 -8.72
C TYR A 8 -2.43 14.26 -10.08
N VAL A 9 -1.25 14.57 -10.58
CA VAL A 9 -0.72 14.07 -11.85
C VAL A 9 0.77 13.77 -11.73
N LEU A 10 1.23 12.83 -12.57
CA LEU A 10 2.64 12.59 -12.79
C LEU A 10 3.07 13.29 -14.07
N ALA A 11 4.03 14.20 -13.95
CA ALA A 11 4.57 14.97 -15.04
C ALA A 11 6.05 14.63 -15.26
N VAL A 12 6.46 14.52 -16.52
CA VAL A 12 7.85 14.27 -16.92
C VAL A 12 8.28 15.26 -17.99
N ASN A 13 9.59 15.39 -18.18
CA ASN A 13 10.14 16.24 -19.24
C ASN A 13 9.65 15.78 -20.61
N LYS A 14 9.46 16.73 -21.53
CA LYS A 14 8.98 16.47 -22.91
C LYS A 14 9.84 15.50 -23.71
N GLU A 15 11.13 15.45 -23.41
CA GLU A 15 12.11 14.59 -24.12
C GLU A 15 12.03 13.14 -23.63
N ASN A 16 11.42 12.88 -22.48
CA ASN A 16 11.25 11.52 -21.96
C ASN A 16 10.27 10.74 -22.85
N PRO A 17 10.66 9.57 -23.39
CA PRO A 17 9.80 8.77 -24.25
C PRO A 17 8.73 7.98 -23.49
N VAL A 18 8.87 7.81 -22.17
CA VAL A 18 7.94 7.06 -21.34
C VAL A 18 6.62 7.81 -21.24
N ARG A 19 5.52 7.14 -21.59
CA ARG A 19 4.17 7.71 -21.56
C ARG A 19 3.30 7.09 -20.48
N LYS A 20 3.68 5.92 -19.99
CA LYS A 20 2.88 5.14 -19.05
C LYS A 20 3.79 4.34 -18.13
N LEU A 21 3.43 4.31 -16.87
CA LEU A 21 4.03 3.44 -15.85
C LEU A 21 2.93 2.64 -15.16
N SER A 22 3.24 1.41 -14.72
CA SER A 22 2.35 0.65 -13.86
C SER A 22 2.37 1.19 -12.43
N ALA A 23 1.37 0.84 -11.61
CA ALA A 23 1.33 1.24 -10.21
C ALA A 23 2.58 0.79 -9.43
N VAL A 24 3.08 -0.41 -9.73
CA VAL A 24 4.30 -0.96 -9.13
C VAL A 24 5.52 -0.15 -9.56
N GLN A 25 5.67 0.13 -10.85
CA GLN A 25 6.78 0.95 -11.36
C GLN A 25 6.78 2.37 -10.79
N ILE A 26 5.59 2.99 -10.64
CA ILE A 26 5.48 4.30 -10.00
C ILE A 26 6.00 4.23 -8.57
N LYS A 27 5.56 3.22 -7.79
CA LYS A 27 6.05 3.02 -6.43
C LYS A 27 7.56 2.84 -6.41
N ASP A 28 8.09 1.90 -7.18
CA ASP A 28 9.52 1.55 -7.20
C ASP A 28 10.40 2.74 -7.59
N VAL A 29 9.90 3.65 -8.46
CA VAL A 29 10.55 4.92 -8.79
C VAL A 29 10.53 5.88 -7.58
N PHE A 30 9.40 6.02 -6.89
CA PHE A 30 9.29 6.93 -5.75
C PHE A 30 9.93 6.41 -4.46
N ASP A 31 10.20 5.11 -4.38
CA ASP A 31 10.96 4.45 -3.30
C ASP A 31 12.45 4.29 -3.66
N GLU A 32 12.88 4.87 -4.81
CA GLU A 32 14.27 4.84 -5.29
C GLU A 32 14.80 3.41 -5.59
N GLU A 33 13.92 2.42 -5.79
CA GLU A 33 14.28 1.08 -6.23
C GLU A 33 14.61 1.07 -7.73
N ILE A 34 13.86 1.84 -8.54
CA ILE A 34 14.15 2.13 -9.95
C ILE A 34 14.76 3.54 -10.01
N THR A 35 16.03 3.62 -10.37
CA THR A 35 16.80 4.88 -10.36
C THR A 35 17.17 5.39 -11.74
N ASN A 36 16.91 4.61 -12.80
CA ASN A 36 17.24 4.95 -14.17
C ASN A 36 16.04 4.73 -15.10
N TRP A 37 15.78 5.68 -15.97
CA TRP A 37 14.68 5.59 -16.94
C TRP A 37 14.82 4.42 -17.92
N SER A 38 16.05 3.93 -18.18
CA SER A 38 16.26 2.77 -19.03
C SER A 38 15.59 1.49 -18.51
N GLU A 39 15.38 1.39 -17.20
CA GLU A 39 14.73 0.24 -16.56
C GLU A 39 13.22 0.17 -16.86
N VAL A 40 12.63 1.30 -17.24
CA VAL A 40 11.20 1.42 -17.57
C VAL A 40 10.95 1.83 -19.04
N GLY A 41 11.95 1.63 -19.89
CA GLY A 41 11.83 1.88 -21.34
C GLY A 41 12.11 3.31 -21.78
N GLY A 42 12.73 4.10 -20.91
CA GLY A 42 13.23 5.45 -21.21
C GLY A 42 14.68 5.47 -21.71
N PHE A 43 15.26 6.67 -21.76
CA PHE A 43 16.68 6.85 -22.06
C PHE A 43 17.55 6.48 -20.85
N ASP A 44 18.84 6.24 -21.11
CA ASP A 44 19.83 6.04 -20.05
C ASP A 44 20.10 7.37 -19.31
N THR A 45 19.20 7.69 -18.40
CA THR A 45 19.22 8.93 -17.61
C THR A 45 18.69 8.62 -16.22
N GLY A 46 19.38 9.10 -15.19
CA GLY A 46 18.97 8.93 -13.79
C GLY A 46 17.62 9.60 -13.53
N ILE A 47 16.77 8.91 -12.77
CA ILE A 47 15.49 9.44 -12.35
C ILE A 47 15.68 10.41 -11.18
N LYS A 48 15.04 11.56 -11.26
CA LYS A 48 14.93 12.53 -10.16
C LYS A 48 13.48 12.64 -9.76
N VAL A 49 13.17 12.21 -8.57
CA VAL A 49 11.82 12.32 -8.00
C VAL A 49 11.61 13.75 -7.49
N PHE A 50 10.47 14.34 -7.80
CA PHE A 50 10.05 15.64 -7.28
C PHE A 50 8.62 15.54 -6.73
N ARG A 51 8.44 15.97 -5.50
CA ARG A 51 7.13 16.17 -4.88
C ARG A 51 6.92 17.65 -4.60
N LEU A 52 5.66 18.09 -4.50
CA LEU A 52 5.38 19.50 -4.22
C LEU A 52 6.05 19.98 -2.92
N GLU A 53 6.19 19.10 -1.94
CA GLU A 53 6.86 19.37 -0.66
C GLU A 53 8.35 19.74 -0.84
N ASP A 54 8.96 19.25 -1.91
CA ASP A 54 10.39 19.49 -2.21
C ASP A 54 10.63 20.84 -2.88
N ILE A 55 9.57 21.60 -3.22
CA ILE A 55 9.67 22.84 -4.01
C ILE A 55 10.56 23.88 -3.32
N THR A 56 10.55 23.92 -2.00
CA THR A 56 11.39 24.85 -1.19
C THR A 56 12.87 24.50 -1.21
N SER A 57 13.24 23.29 -1.65
CA SER A 57 14.62 22.89 -1.87
C SER A 57 15.20 23.43 -3.18
N TYR A 58 14.33 23.83 -4.10
CA TYR A 58 14.69 24.35 -5.44
C TYR A 58 14.51 25.85 -5.56
N PHE A 59 13.57 26.43 -4.82
CA PHE A 59 13.23 27.86 -4.88
C PHE A 59 13.07 28.46 -3.50
N SER A 60 13.46 29.73 -3.37
CA SER A 60 13.23 30.51 -2.15
C SER A 60 11.74 30.91 -2.04
N GLU A 61 11.31 31.25 -0.81
CA GLU A 61 9.94 31.73 -0.60
C GLU A 61 9.60 32.99 -1.41
N GLU A 62 10.61 33.85 -1.69
CA GLU A 62 10.45 35.03 -2.51
C GLU A 62 10.16 34.68 -3.98
N GLU A 63 10.78 33.63 -4.50
CA GLU A 63 10.56 33.13 -5.87
C GLU A 63 9.21 32.41 -6.02
N LEU A 64 8.75 31.73 -4.98
CA LEU A 64 7.46 31.04 -4.97
C LEU A 64 6.28 32.02 -4.84
N GLY A 65 6.50 33.20 -4.29
CA GLY A 65 5.48 34.22 -4.05
C GLY A 65 4.58 33.95 -2.85
N ALA A 66 3.70 34.89 -2.57
CA ALA A 66 2.73 34.75 -1.47
C ALA A 66 1.77 33.58 -1.77
N GLU A 67 1.59 32.68 -0.81
CA GLU A 67 0.70 31.50 -0.95
C GLU A 67 1.00 30.59 -2.15
N TYR A 68 2.26 30.55 -2.61
CA TYR A 68 2.70 29.72 -3.75
C TYR A 68 2.02 30.10 -5.09
N ASP A 69 1.67 31.37 -5.29
CA ASP A 69 1.02 31.87 -6.50
C ASP A 69 1.88 31.72 -7.78
N LYS A 70 3.22 31.58 -7.64
CA LYS A 70 4.16 31.32 -8.74
C LYS A 70 4.60 29.86 -8.84
N ALA A 71 4.06 28.95 -8.04
CA ALA A 71 4.47 27.54 -8.01
C ALA A 71 4.32 26.87 -9.39
N GLU A 72 3.30 27.25 -10.16
CA GLU A 72 3.05 26.76 -11.52
C GLU A 72 4.24 27.01 -12.45
N ALA A 73 4.74 28.25 -12.50
CA ALA A 73 5.92 28.61 -13.30
C ALA A 73 7.20 27.93 -12.79
N CYS A 74 7.34 27.80 -11.48
CA CYS A 74 8.47 27.12 -10.84
C CYS A 74 8.51 25.62 -11.18
N ILE A 75 7.37 24.92 -11.12
CA ILE A 75 7.23 23.52 -11.48
C ILE A 75 7.54 23.33 -12.97
N SER A 76 6.99 24.19 -13.82
CA SER A 76 7.27 24.16 -15.26
C SER A 76 8.77 24.31 -15.55
N LYS A 77 9.45 25.21 -14.85
CA LYS A 77 10.90 25.40 -14.98
C LYS A 77 11.70 24.18 -14.52
N ILE A 78 11.36 23.59 -13.36
CA ILE A 78 12.02 22.37 -12.87
C ILE A 78 11.92 21.25 -13.90
N VAL A 79 10.72 21.04 -14.45
CA VAL A 79 10.49 19.96 -15.41
C VAL A 79 11.20 20.23 -16.74
N ALA A 80 11.28 21.50 -17.18
CA ALA A 80 12.00 21.87 -18.38
C ALA A 80 13.52 21.65 -18.27
N ASP A 81 14.09 22.05 -17.15
CA ASP A 81 15.54 22.05 -16.91
C ASP A 81 16.10 20.66 -16.56
N ASN A 82 15.25 19.69 -16.21
CA ASN A 82 15.66 18.36 -15.77
C ASN A 82 15.07 17.24 -16.66
N PRO A 83 15.83 16.71 -17.64
CA PRO A 83 15.34 15.63 -18.51
C PRO A 83 14.95 14.33 -17.79
N GLY A 84 15.57 14.03 -16.64
CA GLY A 84 15.33 12.82 -15.87
C GLY A 84 14.24 12.95 -14.79
N ILE A 85 13.53 14.09 -14.74
CA ILE A 85 12.58 14.33 -13.63
C ILE A 85 11.26 13.59 -13.82
N ILE A 86 10.71 13.12 -12.69
CA ILE A 86 9.32 12.72 -12.52
C ILE A 86 8.72 13.55 -11.38
N ALA A 87 7.70 14.32 -11.67
CA ALA A 87 7.06 15.23 -10.72
C ALA A 87 5.67 14.74 -10.36
N PHE A 88 5.41 14.57 -9.08
CA PHE A 88 4.08 14.28 -8.51
C PHE A 88 3.52 15.57 -7.91
N VAL A 89 2.59 16.19 -8.62
CA VAL A 89 2.07 17.51 -8.30
C VAL A 89 0.56 17.59 -8.50
N PRO A 90 -0.14 18.49 -7.78
CA PRO A 90 -1.54 18.76 -8.04
C PRO A 90 -1.77 19.25 -9.48
N ALA A 91 -2.78 18.72 -10.13
CA ALA A 91 -3.12 19.04 -11.53
C ALA A 91 -3.40 20.54 -11.75
N LYS A 92 -3.78 21.28 -10.71
CA LYS A 92 -4.02 22.73 -10.76
C LYS A 92 -2.76 23.55 -11.09
N PHE A 93 -1.57 22.99 -10.90
CA PHE A 93 -0.29 23.64 -11.18
C PHE A 93 0.25 23.31 -12.59
N ILE A 94 -0.53 22.65 -13.43
CA ILE A 94 -0.14 22.31 -14.81
C ILE A 94 -0.84 23.25 -15.77
N GLU A 95 -0.07 24.13 -16.39
CA GLU A 95 -0.53 25.06 -17.43
C GLU A 95 -0.80 24.36 -18.78
N LYS A 96 -1.51 25.08 -19.67
CA LYS A 96 -1.74 24.60 -21.05
C LYS A 96 -0.46 24.47 -21.87
N ASP A 97 0.52 25.33 -21.59
CA ASP A 97 1.84 25.35 -22.28
C ASP A 97 2.93 24.67 -21.44
N PHE A 98 2.56 23.68 -20.65
CA PHE A 98 3.48 22.93 -19.79
C PHE A 98 4.62 22.30 -20.64
N PRO A 99 5.90 22.51 -20.24
CA PRO A 99 7.07 22.05 -21.02
C PRO A 99 7.38 20.56 -20.91
N GLY A 100 6.48 19.79 -20.37
CA GLY A 100 6.54 18.34 -20.20
C GLY A 100 5.34 17.65 -20.81
N HIS A 101 5.17 16.39 -20.45
CA HIS A 101 3.92 15.67 -20.68
C HIS A 101 3.50 14.91 -19.44
N LEU A 102 2.21 14.66 -19.33
CA LEU A 102 1.64 13.89 -18.25
C LEU A 102 1.76 12.40 -18.59
N LEU A 103 2.13 11.60 -17.61
CA LEU A 103 2.03 10.16 -17.71
C LEU A 103 0.57 9.75 -17.69
N GLU A 104 0.21 8.82 -18.57
CA GLU A 104 -1.11 8.22 -18.53
C GLU A 104 -1.28 7.42 -17.25
N ASP A 105 -2.47 7.52 -16.65
CA ASP A 105 -2.83 6.72 -15.49
C ASP A 105 -2.60 5.23 -15.78
N GLY A 106 -1.74 4.60 -15.02
CA GLY A 106 -1.51 3.17 -15.10
C GLY A 106 -2.81 2.41 -14.80
N HIS A 107 -3.09 1.36 -15.56
CA HIS A 107 -4.15 0.44 -15.18
C HIS A 107 -3.59 -0.58 -14.18
N ILE A 108 -4.34 -0.83 -13.11
CA ILE A 108 -4.04 -1.94 -12.23
C ILE A 108 -4.33 -3.22 -13.02
N SER A 109 -3.29 -3.99 -13.33
CA SER A 109 -3.43 -5.27 -14.01
C SER A 109 -3.96 -6.34 -13.06
N PHE A 110 -4.75 -7.27 -13.55
CA PHE A 110 -5.14 -8.45 -12.77
C PHE A 110 -3.93 -9.21 -12.21
N SER A 111 -2.83 -9.28 -12.96
CA SER A 111 -1.59 -9.90 -12.51
C SER A 111 -0.97 -9.15 -11.32
N GLU A 112 -1.02 -7.82 -11.30
CA GLU A 112 -0.52 -7.01 -10.19
C GLU A 112 -1.35 -7.22 -8.91
N VAL A 113 -2.68 -7.37 -9.06
CA VAL A 113 -3.57 -7.66 -7.93
C VAL A 113 -3.28 -9.05 -7.36
N PHE A 114 -3.20 -10.09 -8.20
CA PHE A 114 -3.06 -11.46 -7.73
C PHE A 114 -1.62 -11.86 -7.37
N ALA A 115 -0.62 -11.27 -8.01
CA ALA A 115 0.79 -11.58 -7.77
C ALA A 115 1.53 -10.47 -6.99
N GLY A 116 0.89 -9.34 -6.74
CA GLY A 116 1.44 -8.23 -5.99
C GLY A 116 1.82 -8.64 -4.56
N LYS A 117 2.99 -8.18 -4.13
CA LYS A 117 3.59 -8.54 -2.85
C LYS A 117 3.25 -7.59 -1.71
N GLU A 118 2.58 -6.49 -2.00
CA GLU A 118 2.30 -5.42 -1.06
C GLU A 118 0.84 -5.00 -1.09
N TRP A 119 0.28 -4.73 0.09
CA TRP A 119 -1.07 -4.21 0.26
C TRP A 119 -1.01 -2.88 1.00
N PHE A 120 -0.91 -1.78 0.24
CA PHE A 120 -0.94 -0.40 0.75
C PHE A 120 -1.91 0.44 -0.08
N PRO A 121 -3.23 0.35 0.19
CA PRO A 121 -4.25 1.07 -0.58
C PRO A 121 -4.17 2.60 -0.42
N THR A 122 -3.48 3.08 0.60
CA THR A 122 -3.28 4.50 0.90
C THR A 122 -1.90 5.03 0.52
N ALA A 123 -1.07 4.22 -0.16
CA ALA A 123 0.24 4.68 -0.61
C ALA A 123 0.12 5.76 -1.69
N THR A 124 0.96 6.79 -1.56
CA THR A 124 1.11 7.86 -2.55
C THR A 124 2.50 7.80 -3.18
N PRO A 125 2.65 8.02 -4.48
CA PRO A 125 1.65 8.48 -5.45
C PRO A 125 0.74 7.39 -6.03
N ALA A 126 1.03 6.11 -5.81
CA ALA A 126 0.26 5.01 -6.38
C ALA A 126 -0.10 3.94 -5.34
N PRO A 127 -1.39 3.65 -5.11
CA PRO A 127 -1.81 2.61 -4.19
C PRO A 127 -1.42 1.22 -4.70
N GLN A 128 -1.11 0.31 -3.76
CA GLN A 128 -0.73 -1.07 -4.03
C GLN A 128 -1.82 -2.02 -3.55
N PHE A 129 -2.25 -2.94 -4.41
CA PHE A 129 -3.34 -3.88 -4.15
C PHE A 129 -2.91 -5.33 -4.35
N GLY A 130 -1.75 -5.72 -3.79
CA GLY A 130 -1.27 -7.10 -3.88
C GLY A 130 -2.02 -8.05 -2.94
N PHE A 131 -2.61 -9.11 -3.47
CA PHE A 131 -3.39 -10.08 -2.69
C PHE A 131 -2.54 -11.10 -1.93
N VAL A 132 -1.30 -11.35 -2.39
CA VAL A 132 -0.41 -12.38 -1.82
C VAL A 132 -0.18 -12.21 -0.31
N PRO A 133 0.13 -11.01 0.23
CA PRO A 133 0.32 -10.84 1.67
C PRO A 133 -0.92 -11.18 2.49
N LEU A 134 -2.11 -10.83 1.99
CA LEU A 134 -3.37 -11.11 2.69
C LEU A 134 -3.64 -12.62 2.76
N VAL A 135 -3.47 -13.32 1.63
CA VAL A 135 -3.64 -14.78 1.57
C VAL A 135 -2.61 -15.47 2.45
N MET A 136 -1.33 -15.11 2.32
CA MET A 136 -0.28 -15.70 3.14
C MET A 136 -0.47 -15.43 4.62
N GLY A 137 -0.86 -14.20 4.99
CA GLY A 137 -1.16 -13.84 6.37
C GLY A 137 -2.28 -14.70 6.96
N THR A 138 -3.39 -14.86 6.24
CA THR A 138 -4.51 -15.70 6.70
C THR A 138 -4.14 -17.18 6.79
N LEU A 139 -3.37 -17.71 5.83
CA LEU A 139 -2.88 -19.09 5.87
C LEU A 139 -1.97 -19.34 7.07
N TRP A 140 -1.00 -18.46 7.33
CA TRP A 140 -0.10 -18.59 8.47
C TRP A 140 -0.86 -18.52 9.81
N VAL A 141 -1.74 -17.53 9.98
CA VAL A 141 -2.53 -17.39 11.20
C VAL A 141 -3.40 -18.63 11.41
N SER A 142 -4.08 -19.11 10.37
CA SER A 142 -4.92 -20.31 10.46
C SER A 142 -4.11 -21.56 10.78
N PHE A 143 -2.94 -21.73 10.17
CA PHE A 143 -2.05 -22.85 10.43
C PHE A 143 -1.61 -22.91 11.90
N PHE A 144 -1.10 -21.80 12.43
CA PHE A 144 -0.67 -21.75 13.82
C PHE A 144 -1.84 -21.86 14.81
N ALA A 145 -2.99 -21.28 14.48
CA ALA A 145 -4.19 -21.42 15.30
C ALA A 145 -4.62 -22.89 15.43
N ILE A 146 -4.66 -23.63 14.31
CA ILE A 146 -4.98 -25.06 14.32
C ILE A 146 -3.91 -25.86 15.06
N LEU A 147 -2.63 -25.58 14.82
CA LEU A 147 -1.52 -26.25 15.47
C LEU A 147 -1.58 -26.14 16.99
N LEU A 148 -1.97 -24.97 17.50
CA LEU A 148 -2.16 -24.73 18.93
C LEU A 148 -3.48 -25.33 19.47
N ALA A 149 -4.59 -25.16 18.75
CA ALA A 149 -5.89 -25.61 19.19
C ALA A 149 -6.03 -27.15 19.24
N LEU A 150 -5.35 -27.85 18.32
CA LEU A 150 -5.49 -29.30 18.17
C LEU A 150 -5.04 -30.10 19.41
N PRO A 151 -3.84 -29.87 20.00
CA PRO A 151 -3.43 -30.59 21.20
C PRO A 151 -4.32 -30.31 22.40
N PHE A 152 -4.79 -29.07 22.58
CA PHE A 152 -5.70 -28.74 23.67
C PHE A 152 -7.07 -29.36 23.45
N GLY A 153 -7.63 -29.27 22.25
CA GLY A 153 -8.92 -29.87 21.92
C GLY A 153 -8.92 -31.39 22.08
N LEU A 154 -7.88 -32.06 21.58
CA LEU A 154 -7.73 -33.52 21.78
C LEU A 154 -7.57 -33.89 23.25
N SER A 155 -6.78 -33.16 24.01
CA SER A 155 -6.59 -33.40 25.45
C SER A 155 -7.90 -33.31 26.20
N VAL A 156 -8.70 -32.27 25.93
CA VAL A 156 -10.02 -32.10 26.54
C VAL A 156 -10.97 -33.22 26.12
N ALA A 157 -10.98 -33.61 24.85
CA ALA A 157 -11.83 -34.68 24.34
C ALA A 157 -11.50 -36.03 24.98
N VAL A 158 -10.21 -36.40 25.04
CA VAL A 158 -9.77 -37.63 25.73
C VAL A 158 -10.07 -37.59 27.21
N TYR A 159 -9.77 -36.49 27.89
CA TYR A 159 -10.10 -36.33 29.30
C TYR A 159 -11.61 -36.53 29.55
N MET A 160 -12.45 -35.91 28.75
CA MET A 160 -13.90 -36.04 28.89
C MET A 160 -14.43 -37.41 28.56
N SER A 161 -13.80 -38.16 27.64
CA SER A 161 -14.28 -39.51 27.28
C SER A 161 -13.80 -40.61 28.23
N GLU A 162 -12.54 -40.55 28.66
CA GLU A 162 -11.88 -41.67 29.34
C GLU A 162 -11.68 -41.41 30.86
N VAL A 163 -11.39 -40.17 31.24
CA VAL A 163 -10.90 -39.88 32.60
C VAL A 163 -11.97 -39.20 33.49
N ALA A 164 -12.79 -38.34 32.92
CA ALA A 164 -13.70 -37.51 33.68
C ALA A 164 -14.81 -38.32 34.37
N SER A 165 -15.03 -38.08 35.68
CA SER A 165 -16.18 -38.64 36.43
C SER A 165 -17.51 -38.12 35.88
N SER A 166 -18.60 -38.86 36.14
CA SER A 166 -19.95 -38.44 35.72
C SER A 166 -20.33 -37.03 36.21
N ARG A 167 -19.88 -36.68 37.43
CA ARG A 167 -20.13 -35.34 38.01
C ARG A 167 -19.35 -34.26 37.27
N THR A 168 -18.08 -34.52 36.94
CA THR A 168 -17.21 -33.60 36.18
C THR A 168 -17.75 -33.40 34.75
N ARG A 169 -18.18 -34.47 34.11
CA ARG A 169 -18.82 -34.38 32.77
C ARG A 169 -20.10 -33.57 32.82
N GLY A 170 -20.94 -33.79 33.83
CA GLY A 170 -22.19 -33.05 34.00
C GLY A 170 -22.01 -31.54 34.15
N PHE A 171 -20.88 -31.11 34.71
CA PHE A 171 -20.54 -29.69 34.84
C PHE A 171 -19.81 -29.12 33.63
N LEU A 172 -18.79 -29.81 33.15
CA LEU A 172 -17.95 -29.29 32.06
C LEU A 172 -18.67 -29.28 30.69
N LYS A 173 -19.54 -30.28 30.43
CA LYS A 173 -20.23 -30.35 29.15
C LYS A 173 -21.09 -29.12 28.85
N PRO A 174 -21.96 -28.63 29.75
CA PRO A 174 -22.71 -27.39 29.53
C PRO A 174 -21.82 -26.17 29.37
N VAL A 175 -20.71 -26.10 30.10
CA VAL A 175 -19.75 -24.97 29.95
C VAL A 175 -19.13 -24.95 28.58
N ILE A 176 -18.68 -26.09 28.05
CA ILE A 176 -18.11 -26.19 26.69
C ILE A 176 -19.16 -25.87 25.65
N GLU A 177 -20.40 -26.36 25.82
CA GLU A 177 -21.51 -26.06 24.93
C GLU A 177 -21.85 -24.57 24.90
N LEU A 178 -21.85 -23.89 26.05
CA LEU A 178 -22.04 -22.43 26.12
C LEU A 178 -20.91 -21.67 25.42
N LEU A 179 -19.65 -22.06 25.67
CA LEU A 179 -18.51 -21.45 25.01
C LEU A 179 -18.53 -21.66 23.49
N SER A 180 -18.92 -22.87 23.05
CA SER A 180 -19.01 -23.15 21.59
C SER A 180 -20.16 -22.40 20.92
N GLY A 181 -21.17 -21.96 21.66
CA GLY A 181 -22.27 -21.15 21.18
C GLY A 181 -21.91 -19.68 20.93
N ILE A 182 -20.78 -19.21 21.46
CA ILE A 182 -20.32 -17.84 21.25
C ILE A 182 -19.73 -17.70 19.82
N PRO A 183 -20.21 -16.73 19.01
CA PRO A 183 -19.65 -16.50 17.68
C PRO A 183 -18.14 -16.25 17.73
N SER A 184 -17.36 -16.87 16.84
CA SER A 184 -15.89 -16.73 16.77
C SER A 184 -15.41 -15.27 16.64
N VAL A 185 -16.23 -14.41 16.04
CA VAL A 185 -15.96 -12.96 15.92
C VAL A 185 -15.85 -12.30 17.30
N VAL A 186 -16.64 -12.75 18.31
CA VAL A 186 -16.59 -12.19 19.66
C VAL A 186 -15.26 -12.53 20.33
N TYR A 187 -14.75 -13.76 20.14
CA TYR A 187 -13.43 -14.15 20.63
C TYR A 187 -12.31 -13.34 19.95
N GLY A 188 -12.41 -13.14 18.63
CA GLY A 188 -11.46 -12.31 17.89
C GLY A 188 -11.43 -10.87 18.38
N PHE A 189 -12.60 -10.27 18.59
CA PHE A 189 -12.73 -8.91 19.11
C PHE A 189 -12.18 -8.79 20.54
N PHE A 190 -12.47 -9.75 21.41
CA PHE A 190 -11.91 -9.80 22.76
C PHE A 190 -10.38 -9.92 22.72
N GLY A 191 -9.84 -10.78 21.87
CA GLY A 191 -8.40 -10.91 21.67
C GLY A 191 -7.75 -9.60 21.24
N LEU A 192 -8.38 -8.89 20.29
CA LEU A 192 -7.86 -7.63 19.78
C LEU A 192 -7.85 -6.52 20.85
N ILE A 193 -8.90 -6.41 21.67
CA ILE A 193 -9.02 -5.32 22.65
C ILE A 193 -8.28 -5.60 23.95
N VAL A 194 -8.25 -6.86 24.40
CA VAL A 194 -7.73 -7.21 25.73
C VAL A 194 -6.32 -7.78 25.66
N ILE A 195 -6.02 -8.61 24.65
CA ILE A 195 -4.73 -9.34 24.61
C ILE A 195 -3.65 -8.53 23.88
N VAL A 196 -3.99 -7.89 22.76
CA VAL A 196 -2.99 -7.14 21.95
C VAL A 196 -2.40 -5.93 22.68
N PRO A 197 -3.13 -5.17 23.53
CA PRO A 197 -2.56 -4.03 24.26
C PRO A 197 -1.68 -4.40 25.47
N LEU A 198 -1.63 -5.70 25.86
CA LEU A 198 -0.79 -6.20 26.97
C LEU A 198 0.64 -6.46 26.54
#